data_06aad32212081dea963c9dbdde04f111
#
_entry.id   06aad32212081dea963c9dbdde04f111
#
_cell.length_a   1.000
_cell.length_b   1.000
_cell.length_c   1.000
_cell.angle_alpha   90.00
_cell.angle_beta   90.00
_cell.angle_gamma   90.00
#
_symmetry.space_group_name_H-M   'P 1'
#
loop_
_entity.id
_entity.type
_entity.pdbx_description
1 polymer ?
#
loop_
_entity_poly.entity_id
_entity_poly.type
_entity_poly.pdbx_seq_one_letter_code
_entity_poly.pdbx_strand_id
1 'polypeptide(L)'
;MSDGTGPRPAWQLWHDRGMRLAVGLAIVVAIPMAVLFYFQFRSLNDIETTSTIVLRQLSSDTADSLTETVEAYLKRPYFGVLLRVPQARVEPLDLAFIDPIMHDALLESPYVTSFFVWTERGPHANKWLAYDRDSLKQPAGDVESRFRDDTFFGAKLLPRLHQLVKTRMAIVAFTEQINGRHYYVQAQLRFESFARERMTSVVAFAVDAERLRTEFIPALLRDRLASVQQPAGFPSLEAAVLAEDGTRIFESDSSRNDDVPVDERSFPVVFFDKELLAFAAPYEQQREIWGLRTGYGPQSIPEIVSASTRPQMALMVVLAVAMSLGVFLVAGAAAREVRVAELKSNFVASVSHDLKTPLALIQLFAETLELGRVRTPERAQEYYRIINGEAKKLTRLIENILDFSRMEAGLRPYRLEPADLGAVVTRVLSRMETQFSQGHFVVQTDIALSLPRVLADEGATEQAIENLLANAIKYSGEAKRIEVRAARHGGYVEISVTDHGIGISRREHSRIFRKFYRVQRELGGGPQGTGLGLAIVDHTLRGHGGFVRVSSEPQQGSTFTLHFPIPGENAFEPTLAESLR
;
A
#
# COMPACT_ATOMS: atom_id res chain seq x y z
N MET A 1 40.88 27.89 12.74
CA MET A 1 39.63 28.64 12.44
C MET A 1 38.83 27.76 11.51
N SER A 2 37.73 27.23 11.97
CA SER A 2 36.93 26.17 11.34
C SER A 2 36.13 26.71 10.15
N ASP A 3 36.39 26.14 8.97
CA ASP A 3 35.64 26.41 7.75
C ASP A 3 34.18 25.99 7.88
N GLY A 4 33.31 27.00 7.87
CA GLY A 4 31.86 26.86 7.85
C GLY A 4 31.33 26.45 6.49
N THR A 5 31.53 25.19 6.06
CA THR A 5 30.88 24.62 4.87
C THR A 5 29.63 23.82 5.25
N GLY A 6 28.64 24.50 5.82
CA GLY A 6 27.29 23.95 5.97
C GLY A 6 26.59 23.80 4.61
N PRO A 7 25.66 22.83 4.44
CA PRO A 7 24.83 22.77 3.24
C PRO A 7 24.08 24.10 3.08
N ARG A 8 23.97 24.58 1.83
CA ARG A 8 23.24 25.81 1.53
C ARG A 8 21.88 25.77 2.23
N PRO A 9 21.52 26.80 3.02
CA PRO A 9 20.26 26.79 3.74
C PRO A 9 19.10 26.66 2.74
N ALA A 10 18.09 25.87 3.10
CA ALA A 10 16.96 25.49 2.23
C ALA A 10 16.25 26.71 1.58
N TRP A 11 16.34 27.91 2.20
CA TRP A 11 15.75 29.12 1.66
C TRP A 11 16.43 29.66 0.38
N GLN A 12 17.70 29.34 0.10
CA GLN A 12 18.37 29.71 -1.16
C GLN A 12 17.88 28.89 -2.36
N LEU A 13 17.36 27.68 -2.14
CA LEU A 13 16.72 26.87 -3.17
C LEU A 13 15.39 27.45 -3.64
N TRP A 14 14.75 28.28 -2.81
CA TRP A 14 13.46 28.91 -3.11
C TRP A 14 13.58 30.11 -4.09
N HIS A 15 14.77 30.57 -4.40
CA HIS A 15 14.99 31.66 -5.37
C HIS A 15 14.99 31.18 -6.83
N ASP A 16 15.11 29.88 -7.05
CA ASP A 16 15.10 29.28 -8.38
C ASP A 16 13.64 29.17 -8.89
N ARG A 17 13.31 29.88 -9.97
CA ARG A 17 11.97 29.87 -10.58
C ARG A 17 11.51 28.48 -10.96
N GLY A 18 12.42 27.61 -11.44
CA GLY A 18 12.13 26.23 -11.77
C GLY A 18 11.71 25.40 -10.56
N MET A 19 12.38 25.61 -9.41
CA MET A 19 12.04 24.94 -8.15
C MET A 19 10.65 25.36 -7.64
N ARG A 20 10.31 26.66 -7.71
CA ARG A 20 8.98 27.15 -7.29
C ARG A 20 7.86 26.55 -8.13
N LEU A 21 8.06 26.47 -9.45
CA LEU A 21 7.09 25.86 -10.37
C LEU A 21 6.91 24.36 -10.09
N ALA A 22 8.02 23.64 -9.88
CA ALA A 22 8.00 22.21 -9.55
C ALA A 22 7.30 21.95 -8.21
N VAL A 23 7.59 22.74 -7.17
CA VAL A 23 6.93 22.66 -5.87
C VAL A 23 5.45 23.05 -5.98
N GLY A 24 5.11 24.10 -6.72
CA GLY A 24 3.72 24.49 -6.96
C GLY A 24 2.91 23.39 -7.64
N LEU A 25 3.47 22.76 -8.69
CA LEU A 25 2.84 21.65 -9.38
C LEU A 25 2.68 20.42 -8.45
N ALA A 26 3.71 20.12 -7.67
CA ALA A 26 3.66 19.03 -6.69
C ALA A 26 2.55 19.26 -5.64
N ILE A 27 2.40 20.48 -5.13
CA ILE A 27 1.36 20.85 -4.16
C ILE A 27 -0.04 20.72 -4.79
N VAL A 28 -0.24 21.22 -6.01
CA VAL A 28 -1.53 21.16 -6.72
C VAL A 28 -1.99 19.71 -6.95
N VAL A 29 -1.08 18.77 -7.13
CA VAL A 29 -1.41 17.34 -7.30
C VAL A 29 -1.50 16.63 -5.95
N ALA A 30 -0.62 16.95 -5.00
CA ALA A 30 -0.56 16.26 -3.71
C ALA A 30 -1.77 16.54 -2.81
N ILE A 31 -2.32 17.77 -2.82
CA ILE A 31 -3.47 18.12 -1.99
C ILE A 31 -4.73 17.34 -2.37
N PRO A 32 -5.22 17.31 -3.63
CA PRO A 32 -6.37 16.52 -4.02
C PRO A 32 -6.16 15.03 -3.76
N MET A 33 -4.94 14.54 -3.96
CA MET A 33 -4.58 13.15 -3.72
C MET A 33 -4.64 12.79 -2.23
N ALA A 34 -4.14 13.65 -1.36
CA ALA A 34 -4.23 13.47 0.08
C ALA A 34 -5.69 13.46 0.57
N VAL A 35 -6.53 14.35 0.01
CA VAL A 35 -7.96 14.41 0.29
C VAL A 35 -8.66 13.13 -0.15
N LEU A 36 -8.39 12.66 -1.37
CA LEU A 36 -8.96 11.42 -1.91
C LEU A 36 -8.55 10.21 -1.06
N PHE A 37 -7.27 10.14 -0.69
CA PHE A 37 -6.73 9.09 0.18
C PHE A 37 -7.39 9.10 1.56
N TYR A 38 -7.57 10.28 2.15
CA TYR A 38 -8.27 10.45 3.43
C TYR A 38 -9.71 9.93 3.37
N PHE A 39 -10.48 10.33 2.33
CA PHE A 39 -11.86 9.85 2.19
C PHE A 39 -11.93 8.35 1.95
N GLN A 40 -11.03 7.79 1.18
CA GLN A 40 -11.00 6.36 0.90
C GLN A 40 -10.58 5.55 2.11
N PHE A 41 -9.60 6.02 2.88
CA PHE A 41 -9.20 5.42 4.14
C PHE A 41 -10.33 5.45 5.17
N ARG A 42 -11.01 6.59 5.29
CA ARG A 42 -12.19 6.73 6.15
C ARG A 42 -13.31 5.79 5.73
N SER A 43 -13.60 5.69 4.44
CA SER A 43 -14.62 4.77 3.91
C SER A 43 -14.31 3.31 4.22
N LEU A 44 -13.06 2.87 4.10
CA LEU A 44 -12.65 1.50 4.47
C LEU A 44 -12.80 1.24 5.97
N ASN A 45 -12.44 2.20 6.80
CA ASN A 45 -12.60 2.09 8.25
C ASN A 45 -14.09 2.08 8.66
N ASP A 46 -14.93 2.87 7.98
CA ASP A 46 -16.40 2.86 8.19
C ASP A 46 -17.01 1.52 7.75
N ILE A 47 -16.52 0.91 6.66
CA ILE A 47 -16.93 -0.44 6.22
C ILE A 47 -16.52 -1.48 7.26
N GLU A 48 -15.30 -1.42 7.80
CA GLU A 48 -14.81 -2.34 8.82
C GLU A 48 -15.67 -2.29 10.09
N THR A 49 -15.94 -1.08 10.59
CA THR A 49 -16.78 -0.91 11.78
C THR A 49 -18.22 -1.34 11.54
N THR A 50 -18.81 -0.96 10.41
CA THR A 50 -20.21 -1.33 10.07
C THR A 50 -20.34 -2.84 9.87
N SER A 51 -19.42 -3.47 9.14
CA SER A 51 -19.44 -4.93 8.93
C SER A 51 -19.29 -5.70 10.23
N THR A 52 -18.44 -5.24 11.14
CA THR A 52 -18.28 -5.84 12.47
C THR A 52 -19.58 -5.77 13.28
N ILE A 53 -20.27 -4.62 13.25
CA ILE A 53 -21.56 -4.45 13.94
C ILE A 53 -22.63 -5.37 13.33
N VAL A 54 -22.73 -5.39 12.00
CA VAL A 54 -23.74 -6.22 11.29
C VAL A 54 -23.52 -7.71 11.54
N LEU A 55 -22.28 -8.20 11.47
CA LEU A 55 -21.98 -9.62 11.74
C LEU A 55 -22.27 -9.99 13.19
N ARG A 56 -21.93 -9.13 14.15
CA ARG A 56 -22.24 -9.36 15.55
C ARG A 56 -23.75 -9.37 15.78
N GLN A 57 -24.48 -8.43 15.19
CA GLN A 57 -25.94 -8.39 15.28
C GLN A 57 -26.56 -9.66 14.69
N LEU A 58 -26.10 -10.09 13.50
CA LEU A 58 -26.59 -11.31 12.86
C LEU A 58 -26.33 -12.56 13.71
N SER A 59 -25.14 -12.67 14.33
CA SER A 59 -24.81 -13.76 15.26
C SER A 59 -25.76 -13.77 16.47
N SER A 60 -25.96 -12.59 17.07
CA SER A 60 -26.84 -12.42 18.23
C SER A 60 -28.31 -12.75 17.89
N ASP A 61 -28.84 -12.15 16.80
CA ASP A 61 -30.22 -12.38 16.36
C ASP A 61 -30.47 -13.86 16.00
N THR A 62 -29.46 -14.51 15.41
CA THR A 62 -29.55 -15.93 15.11
C THR A 62 -29.53 -16.77 16.38
N ALA A 63 -28.70 -16.44 17.38
CA ALA A 63 -28.68 -17.12 18.66
C ALA A 63 -30.06 -17.02 19.37
N ASP A 64 -30.65 -15.82 19.37
CA ASP A 64 -31.96 -15.60 19.95
C ASP A 64 -33.04 -16.39 19.19
N SER A 65 -33.07 -16.33 17.87
CA SER A 65 -34.04 -17.06 17.02
C SER A 65 -33.90 -18.59 17.15
N LEU A 66 -32.67 -19.12 17.22
CA LEU A 66 -32.46 -20.57 17.44
C LEU A 66 -32.92 -20.99 18.83
N THR A 67 -32.61 -20.20 19.86
CA THR A 67 -33.08 -20.45 21.23
C THR A 67 -34.59 -20.46 21.31
N GLU A 68 -35.27 -19.44 20.79
CA GLU A 68 -36.72 -19.37 20.73
C GLU A 68 -37.35 -20.54 19.97
N THR A 69 -36.69 -20.95 18.85
CA THR A 69 -37.12 -22.10 18.06
C THR A 69 -37.06 -23.38 18.88
N VAL A 70 -35.94 -23.65 19.55
CA VAL A 70 -35.80 -24.84 20.41
C VAL A 70 -36.82 -24.83 21.54
N GLU A 71 -36.96 -23.70 22.26
CA GLU A 71 -37.94 -23.56 23.33
C GLU A 71 -39.38 -23.79 22.83
N ALA A 72 -39.74 -23.22 21.67
CA ALA A 72 -41.06 -23.38 21.08
C ALA A 72 -41.37 -24.83 20.73
N TYR A 73 -40.37 -25.56 20.17
CA TYR A 73 -40.57 -26.98 19.90
C TYR A 73 -40.69 -27.79 21.18
N LEU A 74 -39.86 -27.57 22.20
CA LEU A 74 -39.94 -28.27 23.48
C LEU A 74 -41.30 -28.13 24.18
N LYS A 75 -41.97 -26.98 24.02
CA LYS A 75 -43.28 -26.70 24.61
C LYS A 75 -44.46 -27.34 23.88
N ARG A 76 -44.33 -27.81 22.64
CA ARG A 76 -45.43 -28.34 21.83
C ARG A 76 -46.27 -29.42 22.50
N PRO A 77 -45.68 -30.48 23.15
CA PRO A 77 -46.47 -31.54 23.79
C PRO A 77 -47.34 -31.02 24.92
N TYR A 78 -46.86 -30.00 25.66
CA TYR A 78 -47.64 -29.38 26.74
C TYR A 78 -48.88 -28.67 26.21
N PHE A 79 -48.70 -27.77 25.23
CA PHE A 79 -49.77 -27.04 24.61
C PHE A 79 -50.69 -27.95 23.76
N GLY A 80 -50.13 -28.93 23.10
CA GLY A 80 -50.83 -29.86 22.22
C GLY A 80 -51.74 -30.84 22.96
N VAL A 81 -51.31 -31.34 24.13
CA VAL A 81 -52.03 -32.40 24.87
C VAL A 81 -52.45 -31.94 26.27
N LEU A 82 -51.48 -31.57 27.14
CA LEU A 82 -51.82 -31.37 28.55
C LEU A 82 -52.85 -30.26 28.78
N LEU A 83 -52.78 -29.16 28.01
CA LEU A 83 -53.75 -28.07 28.07
C LEU A 83 -55.03 -28.36 27.31
N ARG A 84 -55.00 -29.17 26.24
CA ARG A 84 -56.17 -29.39 25.37
C ARG A 84 -57.09 -30.49 25.89
N VAL A 85 -56.59 -31.41 26.74
CA VAL A 85 -57.39 -32.45 27.33
C VAL A 85 -58.02 -31.98 28.65
N PRO A 86 -59.33 -31.63 28.74
CA PRO A 86 -59.91 -31.13 29.97
C PRO A 86 -60.18 -32.25 30.95
N GLN A 87 -60.28 -31.96 32.26
CA GLN A 87 -60.55 -32.96 33.32
C GLN A 87 -61.85 -33.73 33.06
N ALA A 88 -62.88 -33.08 32.60
CA ALA A 88 -64.20 -33.68 32.31
C ALA A 88 -64.17 -34.78 31.21
N ARG A 89 -63.09 -34.84 30.41
CA ARG A 89 -62.86 -35.86 29.38
C ARG A 89 -61.92 -36.98 29.84
N VAL A 90 -61.32 -36.84 31.01
CA VAL A 90 -60.50 -37.86 31.65
C VAL A 90 -61.28 -38.57 32.77
N GLU A 91 -62.30 -37.93 33.29
CA GLU A 91 -63.16 -38.40 34.40
C GLU A 91 -64.66 -38.28 34.08
N PRO A 92 -65.30 -39.29 33.36
CA PRO A 92 -64.72 -40.54 32.85
C PRO A 92 -63.85 -40.37 31.62
N LEU A 93 -62.97 -41.31 31.39
CA LEU A 93 -62.00 -41.30 30.29
C LEU A 93 -62.71 -41.48 28.95
N ASP A 94 -62.63 -40.41 28.10
CA ASP A 94 -63.19 -40.34 26.75
C ASP A 94 -62.05 -40.53 25.73
N LEU A 95 -61.73 -41.79 25.41
CA LEU A 95 -60.65 -42.11 24.47
C LEU A 95 -60.92 -41.54 23.06
N ALA A 96 -62.17 -41.50 22.62
CA ALA A 96 -62.51 -40.97 21.30
C ALA A 96 -62.23 -39.47 21.16
N PHE A 97 -62.33 -38.72 22.27
CA PHE A 97 -61.97 -37.29 22.33
C PHE A 97 -60.43 -37.10 22.39
N ILE A 98 -59.73 -37.96 23.13
CA ILE A 98 -58.30 -37.84 23.41
C ILE A 98 -57.44 -38.32 22.24
N ASP A 99 -57.88 -39.38 21.51
CA ASP A 99 -57.11 -40.00 20.40
C ASP A 99 -56.65 -39.00 19.36
N PRO A 100 -57.48 -38.18 18.73
CA PRO A 100 -56.98 -37.24 17.70
C PRO A 100 -56.02 -36.18 18.27
N ILE A 101 -56.18 -35.78 19.52
CA ILE A 101 -55.31 -34.79 20.18
C ILE A 101 -53.90 -35.42 20.37
N MET A 102 -53.82 -36.64 20.86
CA MET A 102 -52.54 -37.33 21.06
C MET A 102 -51.90 -37.76 19.75
N HIS A 103 -52.70 -38.13 18.76
CA HIS A 103 -52.24 -38.44 17.40
C HIS A 103 -51.53 -37.25 16.77
N ASP A 104 -52.17 -36.11 16.71
CA ASP A 104 -51.62 -34.89 16.12
C ASP A 104 -50.38 -34.43 16.89
N ALA A 105 -50.43 -34.43 18.22
CA ALA A 105 -49.31 -33.99 19.05
C ALA A 105 -48.08 -34.92 18.92
N LEU A 106 -48.28 -36.26 18.72
CA LEU A 106 -47.19 -37.19 18.53
C LEU A 106 -46.51 -37.02 17.14
N LEU A 107 -47.31 -36.65 16.12
CA LEU A 107 -46.79 -36.30 14.81
C LEU A 107 -45.99 -34.99 14.84
N GLU A 108 -46.50 -33.96 15.55
CA GLU A 108 -45.86 -32.68 15.69
C GLU A 108 -44.62 -32.67 16.62
N SER A 109 -44.55 -33.66 17.52
CA SER A 109 -43.47 -33.78 18.53
C SER A 109 -42.73 -35.10 18.42
N PRO A 110 -41.82 -35.26 17.40
CA PRO A 110 -41.16 -36.55 17.10
C PRO A 110 -40.23 -37.03 18.19
N TYR A 111 -39.84 -36.21 19.15
CA TYR A 111 -39.01 -36.54 20.31
C TYR A 111 -39.79 -37.11 21.48
N VAL A 112 -41.10 -36.97 21.51
CA VAL A 112 -41.96 -37.58 22.51
C VAL A 112 -42.04 -39.07 22.25
N THR A 113 -41.77 -39.86 23.29
CA THR A 113 -41.81 -41.33 23.24
C THR A 113 -43.26 -41.82 23.35
N SER A 114 -43.98 -41.31 24.35
CA SER A 114 -45.35 -41.76 24.64
C SER A 114 -46.10 -40.65 25.39
N PHE A 115 -47.38 -40.55 25.12
CA PHE A 115 -48.33 -39.88 25.99
C PHE A 115 -48.97 -40.90 26.88
N PHE A 116 -49.38 -40.50 28.09
CA PHE A 116 -49.98 -41.38 29.10
C PHE A 116 -51.25 -40.74 29.69
N VAL A 117 -52.24 -41.56 29.94
CA VAL A 117 -53.43 -41.19 30.69
C VAL A 117 -53.67 -42.22 31.78
N TRP A 118 -53.97 -41.73 32.98
CA TRP A 118 -54.36 -42.54 34.11
C TRP A 118 -55.58 -41.90 34.79
N THR A 119 -56.52 -42.73 35.22
CA THR A 119 -57.69 -42.26 36.00
C THR A 119 -58.02 -43.29 37.09
N GLU A 120 -58.50 -42.74 38.22
CA GLU A 120 -58.97 -43.60 39.34
C GLU A 120 -60.37 -44.14 39.08
N ARG A 121 -61.14 -43.53 38.18
CA ARG A 121 -62.56 -43.80 37.97
C ARG A 121 -62.90 -44.19 36.54
N GLY A 122 -63.98 -44.99 36.36
CA GLY A 122 -64.46 -45.34 35.02
C GLY A 122 -64.02 -46.70 34.51
N PRO A 123 -64.34 -47.04 33.23
CA PRO A 123 -64.06 -48.38 32.65
C PRO A 123 -62.58 -48.77 32.62
N HIS A 124 -61.71 -47.79 32.56
CA HIS A 124 -60.27 -47.96 32.53
C HIS A 124 -59.60 -47.58 33.86
N ALA A 125 -60.37 -47.60 34.97
CA ALA A 125 -59.87 -47.22 36.28
C ALA A 125 -58.59 -48.01 36.66
N ASN A 126 -57.61 -47.26 37.20
CA ASN A 126 -56.30 -47.77 37.64
C ASN A 126 -55.43 -48.37 36.54
N LYS A 127 -55.77 -48.20 35.23
CA LYS A 127 -54.91 -48.57 34.12
C LYS A 127 -54.09 -47.34 33.69
N TRP A 128 -52.80 -47.64 33.36
CA TRP A 128 -51.90 -46.66 32.80
C TRP A 128 -51.89 -46.81 31.29
N LEU A 129 -52.67 -46.01 30.59
CA LEU A 129 -52.82 -46.11 29.13
C LEU A 129 -51.79 -45.27 28.44
N ALA A 130 -50.98 -45.91 27.60
CA ALA A 130 -49.96 -45.28 26.79
C ALA A 130 -50.42 -45.15 25.34
N TYR A 131 -50.12 -43.99 24.75
CA TYR A 131 -50.25 -43.70 23.34
C TYR A 131 -48.88 -43.38 22.77
N ASP A 132 -48.35 -44.25 21.93
CA ASP A 132 -46.95 -44.18 21.41
C ASP A 132 -46.93 -44.27 19.89
N ARG A 133 -45.70 -44.41 19.32
CA ARG A 133 -45.52 -44.50 17.87
C ARG A 133 -46.12 -45.77 17.25
N ASP A 134 -46.27 -46.84 17.98
CA ASP A 134 -46.96 -48.04 17.49
C ASP A 134 -48.48 -47.82 17.45
N SER A 135 -48.99 -46.95 18.30
CA SER A 135 -50.38 -46.48 18.26
C SER A 135 -50.74 -45.78 16.94
N LEU A 136 -49.79 -45.04 16.33
CA LEU A 136 -49.95 -44.41 15.02
C LEU A 136 -50.15 -45.40 13.86
N LYS A 137 -49.71 -46.64 14.02
CA LYS A 137 -49.82 -47.69 13.00
C LYS A 137 -51.15 -48.43 13.06
N GLN A 138 -51.92 -48.25 14.10
CA GLN A 138 -53.21 -48.88 14.27
C GLN A 138 -54.32 -48.22 13.43
N PRO A 139 -55.34 -48.97 12.97
CA PRO A 139 -56.42 -48.43 12.15
C PRO A 139 -57.18 -47.30 12.86
N ALA A 140 -57.60 -46.25 12.11
CA ALA A 140 -58.30 -45.11 12.64
C ALA A 140 -59.67 -45.41 13.26
N GLY A 141 -60.28 -46.53 12.92
CA GLY A 141 -61.59 -46.95 13.40
C GLY A 141 -61.59 -47.69 14.75
N ASP A 142 -60.42 -48.11 15.24
CA ASP A 142 -60.32 -48.83 16.51
C ASP A 142 -59.52 -48.02 17.54
N VAL A 143 -60.19 -47.10 18.19
CA VAL A 143 -59.59 -46.14 19.14
C VAL A 143 -59.01 -46.89 20.36
N GLU A 144 -59.68 -47.97 20.84
CA GLU A 144 -59.20 -48.71 22.02
C GLU A 144 -57.89 -49.41 21.75
N SER A 145 -57.66 -49.98 20.54
CA SER A 145 -56.44 -50.64 20.17
C SER A 145 -55.21 -49.73 20.11
N ARG A 146 -55.43 -48.44 20.01
CA ARG A 146 -54.35 -47.45 20.00
C ARG A 146 -53.83 -47.14 21.41
N PHE A 147 -54.62 -47.35 22.43
CA PHE A 147 -54.22 -47.18 23.81
C PHE A 147 -53.83 -48.50 24.43
N ARG A 148 -52.59 -48.65 24.82
CA ARG A 148 -52.06 -49.85 25.44
C ARG A 148 -51.92 -49.69 26.95
N ASP A 149 -52.31 -50.74 27.73
CA ASP A 149 -52.06 -50.75 29.15
C ASP A 149 -50.54 -50.93 29.39
N ASP A 150 -49.90 -49.87 29.76
CA ASP A 150 -48.46 -49.85 30.00
C ASP A 150 -48.16 -50.04 31.49
N THR A 151 -48.16 -51.29 31.88
CA THR A 151 -47.89 -51.70 33.28
C THR A 151 -46.47 -51.36 33.69
N PHE A 152 -45.54 -51.26 32.74
CA PHE A 152 -44.11 -51.04 33.00
C PHE A 152 -43.82 -49.58 33.37
N PHE A 153 -44.15 -48.63 32.53
CA PHE A 153 -44.01 -47.19 32.81
C PHE A 153 -44.92 -46.80 33.99
N GLY A 154 -46.17 -47.29 34.01
CA GLY A 154 -47.11 -47.06 35.09
C GLY A 154 -46.59 -47.48 36.45
N ALA A 155 -45.98 -48.67 36.55
CA ALA A 155 -45.42 -49.14 37.81
C ALA A 155 -44.26 -48.26 38.34
N LYS A 156 -43.52 -47.57 37.46
CA LYS A 156 -42.45 -46.66 37.83
C LYS A 156 -42.90 -45.22 38.08
N LEU A 157 -43.76 -44.72 37.24
CA LEU A 157 -44.18 -43.32 37.29
C LEU A 157 -45.22 -43.04 38.37
N LEU A 158 -46.21 -43.95 38.57
CA LEU A 158 -47.31 -43.73 39.48
C LEU A 158 -46.88 -43.56 40.95
N PRO A 159 -45.96 -44.34 41.53
CA PRO A 159 -45.43 -44.09 42.87
C PRO A 159 -44.76 -42.74 43.02
N ARG A 160 -44.03 -42.33 41.98
CA ARG A 160 -43.34 -41.04 41.96
C ARG A 160 -44.33 -39.89 41.91
N LEU A 161 -45.36 -39.97 41.07
CA LEU A 161 -46.44 -38.99 40.99
C LEU A 161 -47.21 -38.88 42.31
N HIS A 162 -47.50 -39.97 42.98
CA HIS A 162 -48.14 -39.96 44.32
C HIS A 162 -47.28 -39.24 45.38
N GLN A 163 -45.95 -39.39 45.31
CA GLN A 163 -45.07 -38.59 46.18
C GLN A 163 -45.15 -37.12 45.87
N LEU A 164 -45.25 -36.75 44.57
CA LEU A 164 -45.32 -35.35 44.12
C LEU A 164 -46.71 -34.70 44.40
N VAL A 165 -47.77 -35.46 44.63
CA VAL A 165 -49.08 -34.96 45.10
C VAL A 165 -48.89 -34.12 46.38
N LYS A 166 -47.95 -34.48 47.27
CA LYS A 166 -47.65 -33.72 48.49
C LYS A 166 -47.22 -32.28 48.22
N THR A 167 -46.70 -31.99 47.02
CA THR A 167 -46.34 -30.62 46.61
C THR A 167 -47.55 -29.75 46.26
N ARG A 168 -48.73 -30.34 46.10
CA ARG A 168 -49.98 -29.70 45.69
C ARG A 168 -49.88 -28.95 44.34
N MET A 169 -48.91 -29.33 43.53
CA MET A 169 -48.72 -28.74 42.21
C MET A 169 -49.54 -29.48 41.17
N ALA A 170 -50.16 -28.71 40.26
CA ALA A 170 -50.93 -29.31 39.16
C ALA A 170 -50.02 -29.77 38.01
N ILE A 171 -48.85 -29.16 37.85
CA ILE A 171 -47.87 -29.50 36.83
C ILE A 171 -46.62 -29.99 37.55
N VAL A 172 -46.16 -31.16 37.19
CA VAL A 172 -44.93 -31.73 37.71
C VAL A 172 -44.03 -32.19 36.57
N ALA A 173 -42.76 -31.97 36.73
CA ALA A 173 -41.73 -32.42 35.78
C ALA A 173 -40.58 -33.01 36.55
N PHE A 174 -40.05 -34.13 36.07
CA PHE A 174 -38.91 -34.85 36.69
C PHE A 174 -38.21 -35.72 35.66
N THR A 175 -36.99 -36.12 35.97
CA THR A 175 -36.24 -37.11 35.20
C THR A 175 -36.33 -38.47 35.86
N GLU A 176 -36.56 -39.54 35.09
CA GLU A 176 -36.64 -40.90 35.55
C GLU A 176 -35.77 -41.81 34.72
N GLN A 177 -35.07 -42.74 35.34
CA GLN A 177 -34.27 -43.76 34.66
C GLN A 177 -35.03 -45.07 34.54
N ILE A 178 -35.34 -45.46 33.31
CA ILE A 178 -36.11 -46.69 33.02
C ILE A 178 -35.30 -47.54 32.04
N ASN A 179 -34.97 -48.78 32.41
CA ASN A 179 -34.15 -49.71 31.62
C ASN A 179 -32.80 -49.12 31.17
N GLY A 180 -32.16 -48.33 32.02
CA GLY A 180 -30.86 -47.70 31.71
C GLY A 180 -30.97 -46.44 30.82
N ARG A 181 -32.17 -46.07 30.38
CA ARG A 181 -32.41 -44.83 29.61
C ARG A 181 -32.97 -43.75 30.49
N HIS A 182 -32.62 -42.52 30.25
CA HIS A 182 -33.11 -41.34 30.94
C HIS A 182 -34.30 -40.74 30.17
N TYR A 183 -35.38 -40.49 30.90
CA TYR A 183 -36.60 -39.88 30.36
C TYR A 183 -36.90 -38.59 31.10
N TYR A 184 -37.19 -37.54 30.36
CA TYR A 184 -37.86 -36.36 30.91
C TYR A 184 -39.35 -36.66 30.92
N VAL A 185 -39.97 -36.63 32.11
CA VAL A 185 -41.38 -36.87 32.30
C VAL A 185 -42.06 -35.60 32.73
N GLN A 186 -43.13 -35.25 32.03
CA GLN A 186 -43.98 -34.15 32.43
C GLN A 186 -45.42 -34.63 32.57
N ALA A 187 -46.03 -34.26 33.68
CA ALA A 187 -47.38 -34.69 33.99
C ALA A 187 -48.23 -33.49 34.50
N GLN A 188 -49.50 -33.53 34.13
CA GLN A 188 -50.53 -32.68 34.68
C GLN A 188 -51.38 -33.53 35.63
N LEU A 189 -51.27 -33.21 36.94
CA LEU A 189 -52.03 -33.87 38.01
C LEU A 189 -53.37 -33.17 38.17
N ARG A 190 -54.44 -33.94 38.27
CA ARG A 190 -55.79 -33.48 38.51
C ARG A 190 -56.29 -33.98 39.84
N PHE A 191 -57.05 -33.16 40.54
CA PHE A 191 -57.41 -33.36 41.93
C PHE A 191 -58.92 -33.31 42.11
N GLU A 192 -59.41 -34.06 43.10
CA GLU A 192 -60.85 -34.12 43.45
C GLU A 192 -61.35 -32.76 43.95
N SER A 193 -60.50 -31.98 44.59
CA SER A 193 -60.85 -30.73 45.19
C SER A 193 -59.73 -29.69 45.05
N PHE A 194 -60.05 -28.41 45.29
CA PHE A 194 -59.07 -27.30 45.34
C PHE A 194 -57.99 -27.51 46.41
N ALA A 195 -58.25 -28.34 47.45
CA ALA A 195 -57.28 -28.69 48.48
C ALA A 195 -56.09 -29.51 47.94
N ARG A 196 -56.25 -30.12 46.76
CA ARG A 196 -55.23 -30.92 46.05
C ARG A 196 -54.60 -32.04 46.88
N GLU A 197 -55.42 -32.71 47.71
CA GLU A 197 -54.96 -33.79 48.59
C GLU A 197 -55.00 -35.15 47.93
N ARG A 198 -55.96 -35.35 47.02
CA ARG A 198 -56.16 -36.63 46.32
C ARG A 198 -56.16 -36.43 44.82
N MET A 199 -55.24 -37.08 44.14
CA MET A 199 -55.13 -37.13 42.69
C MET A 199 -56.20 -38.08 42.13
N THR A 200 -56.97 -37.66 41.15
CA THR A 200 -58.03 -38.44 40.50
C THR A 200 -57.64 -38.87 39.09
N SER A 201 -56.86 -38.08 38.43
CA SER A 201 -56.39 -38.42 37.09
C SER A 201 -55.07 -37.74 36.75
N VAL A 202 -54.36 -38.27 35.73
CA VAL A 202 -53.08 -37.77 35.22
C VAL A 202 -53.12 -37.80 33.70
N VAL A 203 -52.62 -36.73 33.08
CA VAL A 203 -52.15 -36.77 31.69
C VAL A 203 -50.69 -36.43 31.68
N ALA A 204 -49.88 -37.24 31.04
CA ALA A 204 -48.42 -37.10 31.05
C ALA A 204 -47.82 -37.42 29.69
N PHE A 205 -46.60 -37.04 29.52
CA PHE A 205 -45.75 -37.54 28.42
C PHE A 205 -44.34 -37.81 28.90
N ALA A 206 -43.65 -38.68 28.17
CA ALA A 206 -42.23 -38.97 28.37
C ALA A 206 -41.44 -38.70 27.12
N VAL A 207 -40.25 -38.10 27.31
CA VAL A 207 -39.29 -37.80 26.27
C VAL A 207 -37.99 -38.55 26.56
N ASP A 208 -37.49 -39.36 25.62
CA ASP A 208 -36.20 -40.01 25.71
C ASP A 208 -35.10 -38.94 25.61
N ALA A 209 -34.36 -38.75 26.68
CA ALA A 209 -33.34 -37.71 26.79
C ALA A 209 -32.18 -37.90 25.76
N GLU A 210 -31.79 -39.14 25.52
CA GLU A 210 -30.74 -39.47 24.55
C GLU A 210 -31.19 -39.16 23.13
N ARG A 211 -32.38 -39.58 22.77
CA ARG A 211 -32.96 -39.27 21.45
C ARG A 211 -33.19 -37.80 21.21
N LEU A 212 -33.58 -37.08 22.23
CA LEU A 212 -33.71 -35.62 22.15
C LEU A 212 -32.36 -34.96 21.83
N ARG A 213 -31.27 -35.39 22.52
CA ARG A 213 -29.91 -34.86 22.38
C ARG A 213 -29.24 -35.26 21.07
N THR A 214 -29.36 -36.55 20.66
CA THR A 214 -28.57 -37.08 19.54
C THR A 214 -29.26 -36.98 18.18
N GLU A 215 -30.59 -37.03 18.16
CA GLU A 215 -31.37 -37.06 16.91
C GLU A 215 -32.11 -35.75 16.66
N PHE A 216 -32.97 -35.34 17.59
CA PHE A 216 -33.95 -34.28 17.32
C PHE A 216 -33.33 -32.86 17.29
N ILE A 217 -32.62 -32.47 18.35
CA ILE A 217 -32.02 -31.13 18.43
C ILE A 217 -30.98 -30.92 17.32
N PRO A 218 -30.08 -31.86 17.02
CA PRO A 218 -29.16 -31.71 15.89
C PRO A 218 -29.86 -31.58 14.54
N ALA A 219 -30.94 -32.33 14.30
CA ALA A 219 -31.70 -32.22 13.05
C ALA A 219 -32.40 -30.85 12.90
N LEU A 220 -33.07 -30.39 13.97
CA LEU A 220 -33.74 -29.11 14.04
C LEU A 220 -32.79 -27.94 13.78
N LEU A 221 -31.64 -27.95 14.43
CA LEU A 221 -30.66 -26.88 14.31
C LEU A 221 -29.99 -26.84 12.94
N ARG A 222 -29.66 -28.00 12.34
CA ARG A 222 -29.13 -28.07 10.97
C ARG A 222 -30.10 -27.45 9.95
N ASP A 223 -31.39 -27.83 10.04
CA ASP A 223 -32.41 -27.30 9.12
C ASP A 223 -32.55 -25.78 9.26
N ARG A 224 -32.55 -25.30 10.49
CA ARG A 224 -32.66 -23.86 10.76
C ARG A 224 -31.44 -23.07 10.33
N LEU A 225 -30.22 -23.55 10.62
CA LEU A 225 -28.98 -22.90 10.18
C LEU A 225 -28.87 -22.84 8.66
N ALA A 226 -29.30 -23.89 7.96
CA ALA A 226 -29.31 -23.90 6.50
C ALA A 226 -30.26 -22.83 5.90
N SER A 227 -31.25 -22.38 6.65
CA SER A 227 -32.19 -21.33 6.23
C SER A 227 -31.72 -19.90 6.50
N VAL A 228 -30.62 -19.71 7.26
CA VAL A 228 -30.08 -18.38 7.57
C VAL A 228 -29.36 -17.81 6.35
N GLN A 229 -29.82 -16.64 5.90
CA GLN A 229 -29.15 -15.90 4.81
C GLN A 229 -27.82 -15.35 5.30
N GLN A 230 -26.75 -15.74 4.62
CA GLN A 230 -25.40 -15.32 4.96
C GLN A 230 -24.93 -14.22 4.01
N PRO A 231 -24.21 -13.19 4.51
CA PRO A 231 -23.63 -12.15 3.68
C PRO A 231 -22.57 -12.76 2.74
N ALA A 232 -22.60 -12.39 1.46
CA ALA A 232 -21.64 -12.87 0.48
C ALA A 232 -20.20 -12.44 0.85
N GLY A 233 -19.27 -13.38 0.77
CA GLY A 233 -17.84 -13.11 1.05
C GLY A 233 -17.40 -13.24 2.51
N PHE A 234 -18.32 -13.65 3.40
CA PHE A 234 -18.00 -13.97 4.79
C PHE A 234 -18.14 -15.47 5.07
N PRO A 235 -17.42 -16.00 6.10
CA PRO A 235 -17.58 -17.38 6.53
C PRO A 235 -19.01 -17.68 6.96
N SER A 236 -19.37 -18.96 6.94
CA SER A 236 -20.69 -19.41 7.42
C SER A 236 -20.82 -19.20 8.92
N LEU A 237 -22.03 -18.80 9.35
CA LEU A 237 -22.37 -18.76 10.75
C LEU A 237 -22.47 -20.19 11.28
N GLU A 238 -21.79 -20.46 12.36
CA GLU A 238 -21.75 -21.74 13.04
C GLU A 238 -22.50 -21.67 14.36
N ALA A 239 -23.05 -22.81 14.78
CA ALA A 239 -23.68 -22.94 16.08
C ALA A 239 -23.27 -24.24 16.77
N ALA A 240 -23.16 -24.16 18.09
CA ALA A 240 -22.95 -25.31 18.95
C ALA A 240 -23.93 -25.26 20.14
N VAL A 241 -24.41 -26.44 20.56
CA VAL A 241 -25.19 -26.59 21.78
C VAL A 241 -24.44 -27.49 22.75
N LEU A 242 -24.28 -26.98 23.96
CA LEU A 242 -23.58 -27.66 25.05
C LEU A 242 -24.54 -27.92 26.20
N ALA A 243 -24.45 -29.10 26.81
CA ALA A 243 -25.11 -29.37 28.08
C ALA A 243 -24.34 -28.69 29.23
N GLU A 244 -24.96 -28.65 30.42
CA GLU A 244 -24.36 -28.01 31.62
C GLU A 244 -23.03 -28.66 32.03
N ASP A 245 -22.86 -29.98 31.75
CA ASP A 245 -21.63 -30.71 32.00
C ASP A 245 -20.54 -30.52 30.92
N GLY A 246 -20.78 -29.64 29.94
CA GLY A 246 -19.89 -29.37 28.82
C GLY A 246 -20.01 -30.39 27.66
N THR A 247 -20.88 -31.39 27.78
CA THR A 247 -21.12 -32.35 26.69
C THR A 247 -21.68 -31.66 25.46
N ARG A 248 -21.07 -31.89 24.29
CA ARG A 248 -21.53 -31.30 23.01
C ARG A 248 -22.75 -32.09 22.51
N ILE A 249 -23.89 -31.42 22.41
CA ILE A 249 -25.16 -31.96 21.89
C ILE A 249 -25.23 -31.79 20.38
N PHE A 250 -24.77 -30.63 19.92
CA PHE A 250 -24.77 -30.27 18.50
C PHE A 250 -23.58 -29.37 18.20
N GLU A 251 -23.01 -29.56 17.03
CA GLU A 251 -21.98 -28.68 16.47
C GLU A 251 -22.14 -28.67 14.94
N SER A 252 -22.18 -27.49 14.35
CA SER A 252 -22.35 -27.34 12.89
C SER A 252 -21.07 -27.64 12.14
N ASP A 253 -19.89 -27.30 12.73
CA ASP A 253 -18.56 -27.64 12.20
C ASP A 253 -17.62 -27.95 13.38
N SER A 254 -16.86 -29.03 13.24
CA SER A 254 -15.91 -29.51 14.25
C SER A 254 -14.58 -28.76 14.31
N SER A 255 -14.38 -27.78 13.43
CA SER A 255 -13.12 -27.00 13.33
C SER A 255 -13.03 -25.83 14.31
N ARG A 256 -14.03 -25.63 15.14
CA ARG A 256 -14.15 -24.47 16.02
C ARG A 256 -13.10 -24.46 17.13
N ASN A 257 -12.49 -23.30 17.33
CA ASN A 257 -11.63 -23.04 18.48
C ASN A 257 -12.47 -22.47 19.64
N ASP A 258 -12.46 -23.14 20.80
CA ASP A 258 -13.24 -22.75 21.98
C ASP A 258 -12.81 -21.39 22.59
N ASP A 259 -11.64 -20.88 22.22
CA ASP A 259 -11.09 -19.60 22.71
C ASP A 259 -11.65 -18.34 21.98
N VAL A 260 -12.44 -18.54 20.92
CA VAL A 260 -12.99 -17.40 20.14
C VAL A 260 -14.26 -16.86 20.82
N PRO A 261 -14.37 -15.53 21.02
CA PRO A 261 -15.57 -14.91 21.55
C PRO A 261 -16.81 -15.23 20.72
N VAL A 262 -17.85 -15.72 21.36
CA VAL A 262 -19.11 -16.13 20.73
C VAL A 262 -20.29 -15.51 21.47
N ASP A 263 -21.39 -15.35 20.74
CA ASP A 263 -22.66 -15.05 21.38
C ASP A 263 -23.20 -16.32 22.03
N GLU A 264 -23.42 -16.28 23.33
CA GLU A 264 -23.92 -17.39 24.12
C GLU A 264 -25.29 -17.08 24.70
N ARG A 265 -26.21 -18.04 24.56
CA ARG A 265 -27.54 -18.00 25.17
C ARG A 265 -27.74 -19.26 25.97
N SER A 266 -28.22 -19.11 27.19
CA SER A 266 -28.57 -20.24 28.04
C SER A 266 -30.07 -20.39 28.11
N PHE A 267 -30.56 -21.61 27.96
CA PHE A 267 -31.96 -21.91 28.09
C PHE A 267 -32.20 -23.20 28.88
N PRO A 268 -33.26 -23.26 29.70
CA PRO A 268 -33.61 -24.45 30.43
C PRO A 268 -34.27 -25.49 29.50
N VAL A 269 -33.97 -26.75 29.69
CA VAL A 269 -34.69 -27.87 29.03
C VAL A 269 -36.02 -28.07 29.75
N VAL A 270 -37.03 -27.34 29.32
CA VAL A 270 -38.39 -27.43 29.88
C VAL A 270 -39.40 -27.60 28.76
N PHE A 271 -40.42 -28.41 29.04
CA PHE A 271 -41.47 -28.77 28.09
C PHE A 271 -42.78 -27.97 28.31
N PHE A 272 -42.73 -26.88 29.05
CA PHE A 272 -43.82 -25.96 29.32
C PHE A 272 -43.34 -24.52 29.34
N ASP A 273 -44.22 -23.55 29.52
CA ASP A 273 -43.78 -22.16 29.53
C ASP A 273 -42.90 -21.87 30.73
N LYS A 274 -41.73 -21.30 30.50
CA LYS A 274 -40.75 -20.94 31.52
C LYS A 274 -41.30 -19.99 32.60
N GLU A 275 -42.35 -19.22 32.28
CA GLU A 275 -43.04 -18.37 33.24
C GLU A 275 -43.77 -19.20 34.29
N LEU A 276 -44.16 -20.43 33.98
CA LEU A 276 -44.78 -21.36 34.92
C LEU A 276 -43.80 -22.08 35.84
N LEU A 277 -42.49 -21.90 35.65
CA LEU A 277 -41.44 -22.51 36.49
C LEU A 277 -41.62 -22.19 37.99
N ALA A 278 -42.11 -20.97 38.30
CA ALA A 278 -42.38 -20.58 39.68
C ALA A 278 -43.52 -21.39 40.35
N PHE A 279 -44.37 -22.04 39.52
CA PHE A 279 -45.50 -22.85 39.98
C PHE A 279 -45.32 -24.35 39.84
N ALA A 280 -44.14 -24.77 39.31
CA ALA A 280 -43.79 -26.16 39.08
C ALA A 280 -42.72 -26.62 40.09
N ALA A 281 -43.12 -27.19 41.23
CA ALA A 281 -42.14 -27.77 42.17
C ALA A 281 -42.07 -29.30 41.98
N PRO A 282 -40.91 -29.93 42.25
CA PRO A 282 -39.62 -29.46 42.74
C PRO A 282 -38.57 -29.28 41.63
N TYR A 283 -38.85 -28.45 40.63
CA TYR A 283 -38.08 -28.34 39.38
C TYR A 283 -36.69 -27.72 39.57
N GLU A 284 -36.48 -26.95 40.63
CA GLU A 284 -35.20 -26.23 40.82
C GLU A 284 -33.95 -27.11 40.99
N GLN A 285 -34.12 -28.34 41.44
CA GLN A 285 -33.00 -29.25 41.74
C GLN A 285 -32.61 -30.19 40.58
N GLN A 286 -33.37 -30.26 39.49
CA GLN A 286 -33.13 -31.16 38.35
C GLN A 286 -33.20 -30.45 37.00
N ARG A 287 -33.05 -29.16 37.03
CA ARG A 287 -33.13 -28.33 35.82
C ARG A 287 -31.82 -28.41 35.03
N GLU A 288 -31.88 -29.05 33.89
CA GLU A 288 -30.77 -29.04 32.95
C GLU A 288 -30.79 -27.72 32.15
N ILE A 289 -29.64 -27.01 32.09
CA ILE A 289 -29.47 -25.78 31.34
C ILE A 289 -28.54 -26.06 30.19
N TRP A 290 -28.99 -25.76 28.98
CA TRP A 290 -28.14 -25.86 27.80
C TRP A 290 -27.66 -24.49 27.34
N GLY A 291 -26.42 -24.43 26.84
CA GLY A 291 -25.82 -23.26 26.25
C GLY A 291 -25.83 -23.37 24.73
N LEU A 292 -26.46 -22.42 24.05
CA LEU A 292 -26.34 -22.25 22.60
C LEU A 292 -25.27 -21.19 22.33
N ARG A 293 -24.28 -21.55 21.54
CA ARG A 293 -23.20 -20.66 21.10
C ARG A 293 -23.27 -20.45 19.60
N THR A 294 -23.14 -19.21 19.14
CA THR A 294 -23.07 -18.86 17.71
C THR A 294 -21.81 -18.04 17.42
N GLY A 295 -21.24 -18.20 16.22
CA GLY A 295 -20.04 -17.47 15.80
C GLY A 295 -19.61 -17.84 14.38
N TYR A 296 -18.48 -17.28 13.91
CA TYR A 296 -17.99 -17.46 12.56
C TYR A 296 -16.68 -18.26 12.51
N GLY A 297 -16.78 -19.57 12.72
CA GLY A 297 -15.64 -20.48 12.66
C GLY A 297 -14.53 -20.18 13.68
N PRO A 298 -13.26 -20.48 13.36
CA PRO A 298 -12.12 -20.35 14.28
C PRO A 298 -11.60 -18.92 14.44
N GLN A 299 -12.16 -17.95 13.73
CA GLN A 299 -11.68 -16.56 13.71
C GLN A 299 -12.66 -15.62 14.40
N SER A 300 -12.14 -14.61 15.06
CA SER A 300 -12.98 -13.53 15.62
C SER A 300 -13.56 -12.63 14.51
N ILE A 301 -14.74 -12.05 14.75
CA ILE A 301 -15.38 -11.14 13.79
C ILE A 301 -14.44 -10.02 13.32
N PRO A 302 -13.66 -9.32 14.21
CA PRO A 302 -12.70 -8.32 13.77
C PRO A 302 -11.59 -8.88 12.86
N GLU A 303 -11.13 -10.10 13.08
CA GLU A 303 -10.12 -10.74 12.21
C GLU A 303 -10.66 -11.04 10.83
N ILE A 304 -11.88 -11.57 10.74
CA ILE A 304 -12.56 -11.85 9.47
C ILE A 304 -12.71 -10.57 8.64
N VAL A 305 -13.21 -9.50 9.27
CA VAL A 305 -13.42 -8.21 8.60
C VAL A 305 -12.09 -7.57 8.19
N SER A 306 -11.09 -7.59 9.08
CA SER A 306 -9.77 -7.06 8.76
C SER A 306 -9.06 -7.84 7.65
N ALA A 307 -9.24 -9.15 7.58
CA ALA A 307 -8.68 -9.97 6.50
C ALA A 307 -9.26 -9.58 5.13
N SER A 308 -10.53 -9.20 5.05
CA SER A 308 -11.18 -8.74 3.82
C SER A 308 -10.75 -7.33 3.38
N THR A 309 -10.39 -6.45 4.32
CA THR A 309 -10.00 -5.05 4.05
C THR A 309 -8.48 -4.86 3.86
N ARG A 310 -7.63 -5.71 4.45
CA ARG A 310 -6.16 -5.65 4.32
C ARG A 310 -5.64 -5.56 2.88
N PRO A 311 -6.08 -6.39 1.90
CA PRO A 311 -5.58 -6.29 0.53
C PRO A 311 -5.94 -4.96 -0.13
N GLN A 312 -7.11 -4.38 0.19
CA GLN A 312 -7.54 -3.08 -0.32
C GLN A 312 -6.69 -1.96 0.28
N MET A 313 -6.39 -2.01 1.58
CA MET A 313 -5.46 -1.06 2.23
C MET A 313 -4.04 -1.17 1.65
N ALA A 314 -3.52 -2.38 1.44
CA ALA A 314 -2.22 -2.59 0.83
C ALA A 314 -2.15 -2.01 -0.59
N LEU A 315 -3.18 -2.24 -1.41
CA LEU A 315 -3.28 -1.67 -2.75
C LEU A 315 -3.29 -0.14 -2.72
N MET A 316 -4.04 0.47 -1.79
CA MET A 316 -4.07 1.92 -1.61
C MET A 316 -2.69 2.49 -1.28
N VAL A 317 -1.93 1.86 -0.38
CA VAL A 317 -0.57 2.28 -0.04
C VAL A 317 0.35 2.21 -1.26
N VAL A 318 0.30 1.10 -2.01
CA VAL A 318 1.09 0.94 -3.25
C VAL A 318 0.76 2.04 -4.27
N LEU A 319 -0.52 2.32 -4.50
CA LEU A 319 -0.95 3.40 -5.40
C LEU A 319 -0.50 4.79 -4.93
N ALA A 320 -0.58 5.07 -3.63
CA ALA A 320 -0.11 6.34 -3.07
C ALA A 320 1.40 6.53 -3.26
N VAL A 321 2.20 5.48 -3.05
CA VAL A 321 3.65 5.50 -3.27
C VAL A 321 3.96 5.69 -4.76
N ALA A 322 3.30 4.95 -5.66
CA ALA A 322 3.50 5.06 -7.10
C ALA A 322 3.15 6.46 -7.62
N MET A 323 2.03 7.04 -7.17
CA MET A 323 1.65 8.40 -7.55
C MET A 323 2.62 9.45 -7.00
N SER A 324 3.07 9.32 -5.75
CA SER A 324 4.06 10.22 -5.15
C SER A 324 5.38 10.21 -5.93
N LEU A 325 5.82 9.02 -6.34
CA LEU A 325 7.01 8.85 -7.18
C LEU A 325 6.81 9.51 -8.56
N GLY A 326 5.63 9.33 -9.17
CA GLY A 326 5.27 9.96 -10.45
C GLY A 326 5.33 11.49 -10.37
N VAL A 327 4.74 12.09 -9.36
CA VAL A 327 4.80 13.55 -9.12
C VAL A 327 6.23 14.03 -8.94
N PHE A 328 7.04 13.31 -8.16
CA PHE A 328 8.45 13.63 -7.95
C PHE A 328 9.26 13.60 -9.26
N LEU A 329 9.05 12.59 -10.10
CA LEU A 329 9.73 12.47 -11.40
C LEU A 329 9.33 13.60 -12.36
N VAL A 330 8.03 13.92 -12.47
CA VAL A 330 7.54 14.99 -13.32
C VAL A 330 8.05 16.36 -12.85
N ALA A 331 8.01 16.61 -11.54
CA ALA A 331 8.55 17.85 -10.98
C ALA A 331 10.06 17.98 -11.23
N GLY A 332 10.81 16.90 -11.10
CA GLY A 332 12.25 16.87 -11.43
C GLY A 332 12.55 17.13 -12.90
N ALA A 333 11.75 16.56 -13.80
CA ALA A 333 11.87 16.79 -15.24
C ALA A 333 11.57 18.26 -15.60
N ALA A 334 10.47 18.82 -15.10
CA ALA A 334 10.09 20.22 -15.32
C ALA A 334 11.17 21.19 -14.80
N ALA A 335 11.72 20.93 -13.62
CA ALA A 335 12.81 21.76 -13.07
C ALA A 335 14.07 21.75 -13.95
N ARG A 336 14.40 20.58 -14.56
CA ARG A 336 15.53 20.47 -15.49
C ARG A 336 15.28 21.28 -16.78
N GLU A 337 14.08 21.20 -17.32
CA GLU A 337 13.71 21.90 -18.57
C GLU A 337 13.75 23.42 -18.39
N VAL A 338 13.20 23.93 -17.30
CA VAL A 338 13.28 25.38 -16.96
C VAL A 338 14.74 25.82 -16.87
N ARG A 339 15.61 25.02 -16.23
CA ARG A 339 17.02 25.36 -16.08
C ARG A 339 17.76 25.41 -17.42
N VAL A 340 17.46 24.46 -18.32
CA VAL A 340 18.03 24.46 -19.68
C VAL A 340 17.56 25.69 -20.46
N ALA A 341 16.27 26.05 -20.34
CA ALA A 341 15.73 27.24 -20.98
C ALA A 341 16.41 28.53 -20.48
N GLU A 342 16.64 28.66 -19.16
CA GLU A 342 17.36 29.81 -18.58
C GLU A 342 18.81 29.89 -19.09
N LEU A 343 19.53 28.77 -19.14
CA LEU A 343 20.90 28.73 -19.69
C LEU A 343 20.93 29.18 -21.16
N LYS A 344 19.96 28.71 -21.96
CA LYS A 344 19.82 29.08 -23.37
C LYS A 344 19.50 30.58 -23.52
N SER A 345 18.61 31.13 -22.70
CA SER A 345 18.28 32.57 -22.71
C SER A 345 19.48 33.42 -22.34
N ASN A 346 20.21 33.09 -21.29
CA ASN A 346 21.42 33.80 -20.86
C ASN A 346 22.54 33.73 -21.92
N PHE A 347 22.66 32.61 -22.64
CA PHE A 347 23.58 32.46 -23.75
C PHE A 347 23.24 33.45 -24.88
N VAL A 348 21.98 33.49 -25.34
CA VAL A 348 21.55 34.41 -26.41
C VAL A 348 21.83 35.87 -26.02
N ALA A 349 21.54 36.25 -24.77
CA ALA A 349 21.85 37.58 -24.26
C ALA A 349 23.36 37.89 -24.26
N SER A 350 24.19 36.93 -23.80
CA SER A 350 25.66 37.08 -23.77
C SER A 350 26.26 37.18 -25.17
N VAL A 351 25.83 36.32 -26.11
CA VAL A 351 26.28 36.36 -27.51
C VAL A 351 25.91 37.70 -28.15
N SER A 352 24.67 38.15 -27.95
CA SER A 352 24.22 39.43 -28.49
C SER A 352 25.07 40.60 -27.97
N HIS A 353 25.41 40.61 -26.70
CA HIS A 353 26.27 41.61 -26.09
C HIS A 353 27.71 41.53 -26.65
N ASP A 354 28.29 40.31 -26.73
CA ASP A 354 29.65 40.10 -27.20
C ASP A 354 29.82 40.40 -28.70
N LEU A 355 28.75 40.33 -29.52
CA LEU A 355 28.73 40.76 -30.92
C LEU A 355 28.57 42.27 -31.03
N LYS A 356 27.78 42.92 -30.17
CA LYS A 356 27.47 44.35 -30.26
C LYS A 356 28.67 45.25 -29.94
N THR A 357 29.53 44.84 -29.00
CA THR A 357 30.69 45.62 -28.56
C THR A 357 31.74 45.83 -29.68
N PRO A 358 32.25 44.76 -30.34
CA PRO A 358 33.20 44.94 -31.46
C PRO A 358 32.56 45.65 -32.64
N LEU A 359 31.28 45.38 -32.93
CA LEU A 359 30.57 46.06 -34.02
C LEU A 359 30.47 47.59 -33.78
N ALA A 360 30.14 48.00 -32.55
CA ALA A 360 30.07 49.43 -32.19
C ALA A 360 31.41 50.12 -32.31
N LEU A 361 32.51 49.43 -31.94
CA LEU A 361 33.86 49.97 -32.11
C LEU A 361 34.25 50.10 -33.59
N ILE A 362 33.94 49.09 -34.41
CA ILE A 362 34.17 49.18 -35.88
C ILE A 362 33.39 50.35 -36.46
N GLN A 363 32.12 50.51 -36.13
CA GLN A 363 31.30 51.63 -36.60
C GLN A 363 31.83 52.97 -36.15
N LEU A 364 32.20 53.11 -34.87
CA LEU A 364 32.71 54.36 -34.32
C LEU A 364 34.00 54.80 -35.04
N PHE A 365 34.96 53.91 -35.21
CA PHE A 365 36.22 54.24 -35.84
C PHE A 365 36.08 54.41 -37.35
N ALA A 366 35.23 53.67 -38.04
CA ALA A 366 34.92 53.83 -39.44
C ALA A 366 34.25 55.20 -39.70
N GLU A 367 33.25 55.54 -38.89
CA GLU A 367 32.58 56.85 -38.98
C GLU A 367 33.54 58.03 -38.70
N THR A 368 34.44 57.87 -37.72
CA THR A 368 35.45 58.88 -37.40
C THR A 368 36.43 59.13 -38.57
N LEU A 369 36.80 58.05 -39.28
CA LEU A 369 37.61 58.16 -40.51
C LEU A 369 36.84 58.78 -41.66
N GLU A 370 35.60 58.40 -41.90
CA GLU A 370 34.70 58.87 -42.93
C GLU A 370 34.45 60.43 -42.80
N LEU A 371 34.25 60.89 -41.58
CA LEU A 371 34.03 62.31 -41.26
C LEU A 371 35.31 63.12 -41.33
N GLY A 372 36.45 62.59 -41.71
CA GLY A 372 37.74 63.25 -41.82
C GLY A 372 38.26 63.85 -40.51
N ARG A 373 37.77 63.38 -39.36
CA ARG A 373 38.16 63.88 -38.03
C ARG A 373 39.57 63.47 -37.59
N VAL A 374 40.22 62.61 -38.36
CA VAL A 374 41.60 62.14 -38.10
C VAL A 374 42.59 63.00 -38.87
N ARG A 375 43.40 63.75 -38.12
CA ARG A 375 44.27 64.79 -38.70
C ARG A 375 45.67 64.25 -39.07
N THR A 376 46.08 63.06 -38.66
CA THR A 376 47.41 62.49 -38.93
C THR A 376 47.32 61.11 -39.55
N PRO A 377 48.19 60.78 -40.51
CA PRO A 377 48.23 59.46 -41.15
C PRO A 377 48.45 58.33 -40.16
N GLU A 378 49.24 58.58 -39.14
CA GLU A 378 49.55 57.53 -38.08
C GLU A 378 48.32 57.15 -37.31
N ARG A 379 47.46 58.14 -36.93
CA ARG A 379 46.18 57.85 -36.26
C ARG A 379 45.17 57.12 -37.17
N ALA A 380 45.17 57.49 -38.47
CA ALA A 380 44.31 56.74 -39.40
C ALA A 380 44.71 55.27 -39.48
N GLN A 381 46.03 55.04 -39.50
CA GLN A 381 46.55 53.69 -39.56
C GLN A 381 46.27 52.87 -38.24
N GLU A 382 46.26 53.57 -37.11
CA GLU A 382 45.84 53.01 -35.83
C GLU A 382 44.35 52.60 -35.85
N TYR A 383 43.48 53.43 -36.38
CA TYR A 383 42.05 53.13 -36.50
C TYR A 383 41.76 51.98 -37.44
N TYR A 384 42.48 51.89 -38.59
CA TYR A 384 42.40 50.72 -39.46
C TYR A 384 42.85 49.46 -38.78
N ARG A 385 43.91 49.48 -37.92
CA ARG A 385 44.32 48.32 -37.13
C ARG A 385 43.29 47.91 -36.11
N ILE A 386 42.64 48.87 -35.44
CA ILE A 386 41.57 48.57 -34.47
C ILE A 386 40.36 47.97 -35.18
N ILE A 387 39.88 48.54 -36.30
CA ILE A 387 38.79 48.01 -37.09
C ILE A 387 39.10 46.57 -37.54
N ASN A 388 40.29 46.31 -38.09
CA ASN A 388 40.68 44.97 -38.53
C ASN A 388 40.77 44.00 -37.36
N GLY A 389 41.26 44.47 -36.20
CA GLY A 389 41.36 43.65 -34.98
C GLY A 389 39.98 43.25 -34.47
N GLU A 390 39.03 44.17 -34.39
CA GLU A 390 37.66 43.92 -33.94
C GLU A 390 36.86 43.05 -34.95
N ALA A 391 37.08 43.25 -36.27
CA ALA A 391 36.50 42.40 -37.31
C ALA A 391 36.99 40.94 -37.21
N LYS A 392 38.27 40.71 -36.95
CA LYS A 392 38.81 39.36 -36.71
C LYS A 392 38.24 38.69 -35.45
N LYS A 393 38.04 39.47 -34.37
CA LYS A 393 37.37 38.96 -33.15
C LYS A 393 35.92 38.56 -33.43
N LEU A 394 35.17 39.35 -34.20
CA LEU A 394 33.79 39.09 -34.60
C LEU A 394 33.71 37.83 -35.46
N THR A 395 34.60 37.66 -36.44
CA THR A 395 34.66 36.44 -37.27
C THR A 395 34.87 35.19 -36.41
N ARG A 396 35.83 35.21 -35.50
CA ARG A 396 36.06 34.06 -34.58
C ARG A 396 34.86 33.74 -33.70
N LEU A 397 34.16 34.75 -33.24
CA LEU A 397 32.96 34.58 -32.42
C LEU A 397 31.85 33.89 -33.22
N ILE A 398 31.63 34.31 -34.46
CA ILE A 398 30.65 33.71 -35.38
C ILE A 398 31.02 32.25 -35.70
N GLU A 399 32.31 31.99 -36.02
CA GLU A 399 32.81 30.61 -36.27
C GLU A 399 32.59 29.69 -35.07
N ASN A 400 32.91 30.15 -33.86
CA ASN A 400 32.64 29.39 -32.64
C ASN A 400 31.16 29.07 -32.43
N ILE A 401 30.25 29.99 -32.77
CA ILE A 401 28.80 29.75 -32.66
C ILE A 401 28.32 28.77 -33.72
N LEU A 402 28.82 28.88 -34.97
CA LEU A 402 28.45 27.98 -36.05
C LEU A 402 28.99 26.55 -35.77
N ASP A 403 30.24 26.44 -35.32
CA ASP A 403 30.83 25.17 -34.95
C ASP A 403 30.06 24.50 -33.82
N PHE A 404 29.70 25.27 -32.79
CA PHE A 404 28.84 24.77 -31.71
C PHE A 404 27.47 24.31 -32.22
N SER A 405 26.83 25.05 -33.11
CA SER A 405 25.54 24.68 -33.71
C SER A 405 25.64 23.37 -34.51
N ARG A 406 26.71 23.17 -35.28
CA ARG A 406 26.95 21.94 -36.04
C ARG A 406 27.24 20.75 -35.12
N MET A 407 27.99 20.97 -34.04
CA MET A 407 28.23 19.95 -33.01
C MET A 407 26.93 19.52 -32.32
N GLU A 408 26.09 20.49 -31.97
CA GLU A 408 24.79 20.24 -31.31
C GLU A 408 23.86 19.39 -32.19
N ALA A 409 23.87 19.65 -33.49
CA ALA A 409 23.10 18.91 -34.47
C ALA A 409 23.70 17.53 -34.83
N GLY A 410 24.84 17.16 -34.25
CA GLY A 410 25.55 15.90 -34.62
C GLY A 410 26.07 15.89 -36.06
N LEU A 411 26.18 17.06 -36.70
CA LEU A 411 26.49 17.22 -38.12
C LEU A 411 27.98 17.46 -38.39
N ARG A 412 28.86 17.38 -37.39
CA ARG A 412 30.30 17.59 -37.57
C ARG A 412 31.05 16.26 -37.53
N PRO A 413 31.30 15.61 -38.68
CA PRO A 413 32.20 14.46 -38.75
C PRO A 413 33.64 14.95 -38.61
N TYR A 414 34.40 14.40 -37.64
CA TYR A 414 35.83 14.62 -37.52
C TYR A 414 36.58 13.78 -38.57
N ARG A 415 37.57 14.38 -39.26
CA ARG A 415 38.48 13.66 -40.16
C ARG A 415 39.66 13.17 -39.34
N LEU A 416 39.55 11.97 -38.82
CA LEU A 416 40.62 11.37 -38.00
C LEU A 416 41.71 10.81 -38.92
N GLU A 417 42.83 11.52 -39.03
CA GLU A 417 44.01 11.13 -39.79
C GLU A 417 45.24 11.01 -38.85
N PRO A 418 46.29 10.25 -39.22
CA PRO A 418 47.48 10.15 -38.40
C PRO A 418 48.22 11.50 -38.29
N ALA A 419 48.04 12.18 -37.15
CA ALA A 419 48.57 13.51 -36.86
C ALA A 419 49.77 13.50 -35.90
N ASP A 420 50.70 14.44 -36.10
CA ASP A 420 51.78 14.75 -35.16
C ASP A 420 51.37 15.92 -34.27
N LEU A 421 50.98 15.60 -33.05
CA LEU A 421 50.48 16.61 -32.10
C LEU A 421 51.55 17.60 -31.64
N GLY A 422 52.84 17.23 -31.68
CA GLY A 422 53.92 18.15 -31.40
C GLY A 422 54.05 19.26 -32.46
N ALA A 423 53.88 18.89 -33.73
CA ALA A 423 53.84 19.84 -34.84
C ALA A 423 52.59 20.74 -34.77
N VAL A 424 51.43 20.17 -34.39
CA VAL A 424 50.17 20.91 -34.18
C VAL A 424 50.35 21.98 -33.10
N VAL A 425 50.87 21.60 -31.92
CA VAL A 425 51.11 22.54 -30.80
C VAL A 425 52.05 23.66 -31.25
N THR A 426 53.13 23.32 -31.95
CA THR A 426 54.12 24.29 -32.42
C THR A 426 53.49 25.30 -33.41
N ARG A 427 52.66 24.85 -34.36
CA ARG A 427 51.92 25.72 -35.27
C ARG A 427 50.98 26.70 -34.54
N VAL A 428 50.26 26.21 -33.55
CA VAL A 428 49.36 27.07 -32.78
C VAL A 428 50.11 28.10 -31.97
N LEU A 429 51.20 27.73 -31.31
CA LEU A 429 52.06 28.64 -30.56
C LEU A 429 52.65 29.72 -31.44
N SER A 430 53.17 29.40 -32.64
CA SER A 430 53.69 30.36 -33.61
C SER A 430 52.59 31.34 -34.10
N ARG A 431 51.36 30.86 -34.31
CA ARG A 431 50.20 31.68 -34.71
C ARG A 431 49.80 32.67 -33.60
N MET A 432 49.97 32.31 -32.35
CA MET A 432 49.60 33.12 -31.20
C MET A 432 50.73 34.00 -30.65
N GLU A 433 51.94 33.93 -31.19
CA GLU A 433 53.16 34.65 -30.72
C GLU A 433 52.92 36.17 -30.61
N THR A 434 52.27 36.75 -31.59
CA THR A 434 51.91 38.18 -31.55
C THR A 434 51.00 38.55 -30.37
N GLN A 435 50.09 37.67 -30.00
CA GLN A 435 49.20 37.85 -28.85
C GLN A 435 49.94 37.74 -27.53
N PHE A 436 50.84 36.77 -27.42
CA PHE A 436 51.70 36.61 -26.25
C PHE A 436 52.61 37.84 -26.06
N SER A 437 53.27 38.30 -27.13
CA SER A 437 54.16 39.47 -27.09
C SER A 437 53.41 40.76 -26.73
N GLN A 438 52.23 41.01 -27.32
CA GLN A 438 51.41 42.18 -26.99
C GLN A 438 50.89 42.16 -25.57
N GLY A 439 50.58 40.98 -25.06
CA GLY A 439 50.11 40.75 -23.68
C GLY A 439 51.24 40.70 -22.66
N HIS A 440 52.50 40.71 -23.06
CA HIS A 440 53.69 40.52 -22.23
C HIS A 440 53.67 39.15 -21.50
N PHE A 441 53.21 38.09 -22.18
CA PHE A 441 53.19 36.75 -21.63
C PHE A 441 54.54 36.03 -21.86
N VAL A 442 55.02 35.38 -20.81
CA VAL A 442 56.16 34.44 -20.90
C VAL A 442 55.60 33.04 -21.12
N VAL A 443 55.80 32.49 -22.30
CA VAL A 443 55.33 31.13 -22.64
C VAL A 443 56.50 30.17 -22.53
N GLN A 444 56.37 29.21 -21.65
CA GLN A 444 57.37 28.11 -21.51
C GLN A 444 56.81 26.88 -22.22
N THR A 445 57.66 26.26 -23.06
CA THR A 445 57.27 25.09 -23.85
C THR A 445 58.15 23.92 -23.52
N ASP A 446 57.53 22.75 -23.31
CA ASP A 446 58.21 21.47 -23.09
C ASP A 446 57.49 20.41 -23.97
N ILE A 447 57.95 20.30 -25.21
CA ILE A 447 57.41 19.40 -26.23
C ILE A 447 58.40 18.29 -26.45
N ALA A 448 58.01 17.04 -26.18
CA ALA A 448 58.87 15.87 -26.39
C ALA A 448 59.26 15.71 -27.87
N LEU A 449 60.54 15.47 -28.15
CA LEU A 449 61.06 15.39 -29.49
C LEU A 449 60.50 14.26 -30.38
N SER A 450 59.91 13.24 -29.76
CA SER A 450 59.33 12.09 -30.47
C SER A 450 58.00 11.70 -29.80
N LEU A 451 56.91 12.23 -30.31
CA LEU A 451 55.55 11.86 -29.91
C LEU A 451 55.00 10.81 -30.91
N PRO A 452 54.27 9.79 -30.41
CA PRO A 452 53.57 8.85 -31.30
C PRO A 452 52.49 9.61 -32.08
N ARG A 453 52.26 9.20 -33.35
CA ARG A 453 51.13 9.74 -34.11
C ARG A 453 49.81 9.22 -33.53
N VAL A 454 48.84 10.09 -33.43
CA VAL A 454 47.49 9.77 -33.01
C VAL A 454 46.49 9.99 -34.15
N LEU A 455 45.33 9.35 -34.09
CA LEU A 455 44.25 9.63 -35.05
C LEU A 455 43.53 10.91 -34.60
N ALA A 456 43.78 12.00 -35.31
CA ALA A 456 43.20 13.29 -34.96
C ALA A 456 42.85 14.12 -36.21
N ASP A 457 41.83 14.95 -36.07
CA ASP A 457 41.52 16.07 -36.94
C ASP A 457 42.39 17.25 -36.50
N GLU A 458 43.41 17.58 -37.30
CA GLU A 458 44.40 18.61 -36.96
C GLU A 458 43.72 19.98 -36.75
N GLY A 459 42.71 20.35 -37.59
CA GLY A 459 42.04 21.64 -37.48
C GLY A 459 41.19 21.74 -36.20
N ALA A 460 40.45 20.69 -35.85
CA ALA A 460 39.72 20.66 -34.61
C ALA A 460 40.61 20.65 -33.37
N THR A 461 41.75 19.96 -33.46
CA THR A 461 42.76 19.92 -32.40
C THR A 461 43.45 21.29 -32.22
N GLU A 462 43.81 21.97 -33.31
CA GLU A 462 44.33 23.36 -33.27
C GLU A 462 43.35 24.28 -32.57
N GLN A 463 42.03 24.23 -32.94
CA GLN A 463 40.99 25.04 -32.33
C GLN A 463 40.82 24.74 -30.81
N ALA A 464 40.92 23.49 -30.40
CA ALA A 464 40.89 23.09 -28.98
C ALA A 464 42.05 23.72 -28.19
N ILE A 465 43.30 23.62 -28.72
CA ILE A 465 44.47 24.23 -28.10
C ILE A 465 44.36 25.76 -28.07
N GLU A 466 43.92 26.39 -29.16
CA GLU A 466 43.71 27.86 -29.21
C GLU A 466 42.69 28.29 -28.14
N ASN A 467 41.62 27.55 -27.94
CA ASN A 467 40.64 27.84 -26.90
C ASN A 467 41.22 27.77 -25.48
N LEU A 468 42.09 26.78 -25.21
CA LEU A 468 42.77 26.70 -23.91
C LEU A 468 43.76 27.86 -23.71
N LEU A 469 44.60 28.17 -24.74
CA LEU A 469 45.55 29.26 -24.66
C LEU A 469 44.84 30.63 -24.53
N ALA A 470 43.76 30.84 -25.25
CA ALA A 470 42.95 32.06 -25.11
C ALA A 470 42.35 32.20 -23.69
N ASN A 471 41.93 31.09 -23.09
CA ASN A 471 41.51 31.08 -21.68
C ASN A 471 42.68 31.37 -20.74
N ALA A 472 43.83 30.78 -20.95
CA ALA A 472 45.05 31.04 -20.17
C ALA A 472 45.40 32.54 -20.21
N ILE A 473 45.46 33.17 -21.40
CA ILE A 473 45.70 34.59 -21.56
C ILE A 473 44.67 35.42 -20.78
N LYS A 474 43.40 35.05 -20.88
CA LYS A 474 42.26 35.78 -20.32
C LYS A 474 42.22 35.71 -18.79
N TYR A 475 42.62 34.62 -18.19
CA TYR A 475 42.43 34.36 -16.76
C TYR A 475 43.74 34.37 -15.93
N SER A 476 44.92 34.48 -16.55
CA SER A 476 46.23 34.51 -15.85
C SER A 476 46.46 35.77 -14.99
N GLY A 477 45.65 36.82 -15.17
CA GLY A 477 45.77 38.06 -14.37
C GLY A 477 47.14 38.74 -14.53
N GLU A 478 47.81 39.02 -13.39
CA GLU A 478 49.13 39.66 -13.36
C GLU A 478 50.30 38.72 -13.57
N ALA A 479 50.12 37.40 -13.39
CA ALA A 479 51.21 36.42 -13.43
C ALA A 479 51.85 36.25 -14.82
N LYS A 480 51.12 36.57 -15.91
CA LYS A 480 51.60 36.64 -17.29
C LYS A 480 52.49 35.43 -17.71
N ARG A 481 52.30 34.28 -17.12
CA ARG A 481 53.07 33.07 -17.40
C ARG A 481 52.15 31.92 -17.83
N ILE A 482 52.48 31.30 -18.94
CA ILE A 482 51.76 30.15 -19.49
C ILE A 482 52.77 29.03 -19.75
N GLU A 483 52.45 27.81 -19.36
CA GLU A 483 53.29 26.62 -19.64
C GLU A 483 52.51 25.69 -20.56
N VAL A 484 53.14 25.27 -21.64
CA VAL A 484 52.59 24.29 -22.59
C VAL A 484 53.49 23.08 -22.65
N ARG A 485 52.96 21.93 -22.34
CA ARG A 485 53.69 20.68 -22.36
C ARG A 485 52.98 19.68 -23.27
N ALA A 486 53.78 18.93 -24.08
CA ALA A 486 53.28 17.82 -24.85
C ALA A 486 54.16 16.60 -24.62
N ALA A 487 53.61 15.52 -24.07
CA ALA A 487 54.37 14.32 -23.70
C ALA A 487 53.49 13.07 -23.89
N ARG A 488 54.15 11.91 -24.02
CA ARG A 488 53.47 10.61 -23.94
C ARG A 488 53.34 10.21 -22.48
N HIS A 489 52.14 9.83 -22.09
CA HIS A 489 51.85 9.24 -20.77
C HIS A 489 50.90 8.05 -20.91
N GLY A 490 51.42 6.83 -20.58
CA GLY A 490 50.67 5.60 -20.79
C GLY A 490 50.25 5.42 -22.24
N GLY A 491 48.99 5.07 -22.47
CA GLY A 491 48.37 4.92 -23.80
C GLY A 491 47.91 6.22 -24.45
N TYR A 492 48.34 7.39 -23.96
CA TYR A 492 47.91 8.70 -24.47
C TYR A 492 49.05 9.61 -24.82
N VAL A 493 48.83 10.47 -25.82
CA VAL A 493 49.58 11.69 -25.98
C VAL A 493 48.83 12.81 -25.24
N GLU A 494 49.48 13.43 -24.28
CA GLU A 494 48.94 14.48 -23.44
C GLU A 494 49.45 15.86 -23.90
N ILE A 495 48.51 16.81 -24.04
CA ILE A 495 48.84 18.22 -24.22
C ILE A 495 48.31 18.97 -23.03
N SER A 496 49.15 19.59 -22.23
CA SER A 496 48.74 20.38 -21.08
C SER A 496 49.04 21.87 -21.30
N VAL A 497 48.06 22.70 -20.90
CA VAL A 497 48.17 24.17 -20.85
C VAL A 497 47.95 24.59 -19.39
N THR A 498 48.97 25.22 -18.80
CA THR A 498 48.95 25.69 -17.42
C THR A 498 48.99 27.20 -17.38
N ASP A 499 48.05 27.82 -16.66
CA ASP A 499 48.04 29.22 -16.29
C ASP A 499 48.24 29.40 -14.78
N HIS A 500 48.78 30.54 -14.37
CA HIS A 500 48.98 30.93 -12.97
C HIS A 500 48.01 32.04 -12.55
N GLY A 501 46.77 31.89 -12.98
CA GLY A 501 45.72 32.89 -12.77
C GLY A 501 44.86 32.65 -11.56
N ILE A 502 43.62 33.04 -11.71
CA ILE A 502 42.61 33.07 -10.66
C ILE A 502 42.14 31.70 -10.16
N GLY A 503 42.44 30.62 -10.93
CA GLY A 503 42.01 29.28 -10.64
C GLY A 503 40.50 29.07 -10.59
N ILE A 504 40.09 27.79 -10.38
CA ILE A 504 38.72 27.30 -10.45
C ILE A 504 38.47 26.42 -9.23
N SER A 505 37.35 26.62 -8.53
CA SER A 505 36.99 25.80 -7.38
C SER A 505 36.66 24.35 -7.81
N ARG A 506 36.97 23.35 -7.00
CA ARG A 506 36.67 21.93 -7.28
C ARG A 506 35.20 21.66 -7.64
N ARG A 507 34.27 22.40 -7.07
CA ARG A 507 32.81 22.27 -7.34
C ARG A 507 32.45 22.63 -8.78
N GLU A 508 33.27 23.43 -9.44
CA GLU A 508 33.04 23.92 -10.80
C GLU A 508 33.70 23.05 -11.86
N HIS A 509 34.68 22.19 -11.53
CA HIS A 509 35.47 21.41 -12.49
C HIS A 509 34.59 20.60 -13.46
N SER A 510 33.54 19.93 -13.00
CA SER A 510 32.64 19.18 -13.87
C SER A 510 31.61 20.07 -14.61
N ARG A 511 31.48 21.34 -14.19
CA ARG A 511 30.48 22.25 -14.73
C ARG A 511 31.03 23.16 -15.82
N ILE A 512 32.32 23.51 -15.77
CA ILE A 512 32.96 24.41 -16.74
C ILE A 512 32.97 23.87 -18.17
N PHE A 513 32.84 22.57 -18.37
CA PHE A 513 32.70 21.90 -19.67
C PHE A 513 31.25 21.86 -20.18
N ARG A 514 30.26 22.25 -19.31
CA ARG A 514 28.87 22.29 -19.74
C ARG A 514 28.64 23.50 -20.64
N LYS A 515 27.83 23.30 -21.67
CA LYS A 515 27.40 24.33 -22.63
C LYS A 515 26.83 25.55 -21.89
N PHE A 516 27.24 26.75 -22.32
CA PHE A 516 26.78 28.04 -21.79
C PHE A 516 27.12 28.29 -20.31
N TYR A 517 27.90 27.42 -19.69
CA TYR A 517 28.23 27.54 -18.28
C TYR A 517 29.38 28.53 -18.09
N ARG A 518 29.21 29.44 -17.12
CA ARG A 518 30.25 30.38 -16.68
C ARG A 518 30.25 30.44 -15.17
N VAL A 519 31.43 30.47 -14.59
CA VAL A 519 31.56 30.68 -13.14
C VAL A 519 31.14 32.10 -12.81
N GLN A 520 30.00 32.29 -12.11
CA GLN A 520 29.52 33.59 -11.66
C GLN A 520 30.39 34.06 -10.48
N ARG A 521 30.99 35.22 -10.58
CA ARG A 521 31.60 35.94 -9.47
C ARG A 521 30.63 36.93 -8.87
N GLU A 522 30.62 37.02 -7.55
CA GLU A 522 29.72 37.92 -6.79
C GLU A 522 29.94 39.41 -7.02
N LEU A 523 31.04 39.79 -7.62
CA LEU A 523 31.38 41.19 -7.94
C LEU A 523 31.49 41.35 -9.46
N GLY A 524 30.44 41.77 -10.06
CA GLY A 524 30.11 42.15 -11.45
C GLY A 524 31.19 42.52 -12.48
N GLY A 525 32.36 41.92 -12.53
CA GLY A 525 33.47 42.32 -13.38
C GLY A 525 34.33 41.17 -13.94
N GLY A 526 33.78 39.98 -14.20
CA GLY A 526 34.53 38.88 -14.82
C GLY A 526 34.76 39.11 -16.32
N PRO A 527 35.93 38.64 -16.88
CA PRO A 527 36.23 38.84 -18.31
C PRO A 527 35.17 38.20 -19.21
N GLN A 528 34.73 38.93 -20.24
CA GLN A 528 33.66 38.55 -21.18
C GLN A 528 33.92 37.28 -21.96
N GLY A 529 32.86 36.48 -22.27
CA GLY A 529 32.96 35.31 -23.13
C GLY A 529 31.72 34.43 -23.18
N THR A 530 31.53 33.72 -24.27
CA THR A 530 30.34 32.94 -24.63
C THR A 530 30.07 31.71 -23.79
N GLY A 531 31.08 31.20 -23.04
CA GLY A 531 30.98 29.92 -22.32
C GLY A 531 30.95 28.68 -23.23
N LEU A 532 31.39 28.82 -24.50
CA LEU A 532 31.43 27.72 -25.47
C LEU A 532 32.83 27.10 -25.60
N GLY A 533 33.93 27.85 -25.33
CA GLY A 533 35.29 27.37 -25.63
C GLY A 533 35.62 26.03 -24.97
N LEU A 534 35.38 25.86 -23.67
CA LEU A 534 35.66 24.59 -22.98
C LEU A 534 34.68 23.47 -23.39
N ALA A 535 33.45 23.79 -23.75
CA ALA A 535 32.50 22.80 -24.28
C ALA A 535 32.94 22.28 -25.66
N ILE A 536 33.53 23.17 -26.50
CA ILE A 536 34.14 22.77 -27.79
C ILE A 536 35.35 21.85 -27.54
N VAL A 537 36.21 22.19 -26.58
CA VAL A 537 37.35 21.33 -26.20
C VAL A 537 36.89 19.93 -25.80
N ASP A 538 35.96 19.80 -24.87
CA ASP A 538 35.42 18.50 -24.41
C ASP A 538 34.79 17.71 -25.57
N HIS A 539 34.01 18.35 -26.42
CA HIS A 539 33.39 17.70 -27.58
C HIS A 539 34.42 17.22 -28.60
N THR A 540 35.45 18.03 -28.87
CA THR A 540 36.56 17.65 -29.77
C THR A 540 37.26 16.43 -29.24
N LEU A 541 37.67 16.41 -27.97
CA LEU A 541 38.37 15.27 -27.38
C LEU A 541 37.50 13.99 -27.40
N ARG A 542 36.24 14.09 -27.08
CA ARG A 542 35.31 12.95 -27.17
C ARG A 542 35.18 12.42 -28.60
N GLY A 543 35.12 13.30 -29.60
CA GLY A 543 35.09 12.91 -31.00
C GLY A 543 36.39 12.21 -31.48
N HIS A 544 37.51 12.38 -30.77
CA HIS A 544 38.78 11.73 -30.99
C HIS A 544 38.99 10.49 -30.10
N GLY A 545 37.97 10.04 -29.35
CA GLY A 545 38.08 8.94 -28.39
C GLY A 545 38.92 9.27 -27.15
N GLY A 546 39.21 10.55 -26.93
CA GLY A 546 39.97 11.08 -25.81
C GLY A 546 39.10 11.80 -24.77
N PHE A 547 39.75 12.44 -23.84
CA PHE A 547 39.05 13.24 -22.79
C PHE A 547 39.92 14.43 -22.35
N VAL A 548 39.30 15.40 -21.67
CA VAL A 548 39.98 16.55 -21.06
C VAL A 548 39.94 16.45 -19.54
N ARG A 549 41.06 16.76 -18.88
CA ARG A 549 41.15 16.83 -17.41
C ARG A 549 41.52 18.26 -17.00
N VAL A 550 41.00 18.70 -15.86
CA VAL A 550 41.37 19.98 -15.24
C VAL A 550 41.90 19.72 -13.82
N SER A 551 43.03 20.35 -13.52
CA SER A 551 43.61 20.46 -12.18
C SER A 551 43.69 21.95 -11.85
N SER A 552 42.98 22.42 -10.82
CA SER A 552 42.93 23.84 -10.51
C SER A 552 42.51 24.07 -9.06
N GLU A 553 43.14 25.08 -8.43
CA GLU A 553 42.74 25.59 -7.14
C GLU A 553 42.57 27.12 -7.19
N PRO A 554 41.63 27.68 -6.42
CA PRO A 554 41.45 29.13 -6.37
C PRO A 554 42.76 29.85 -6.03
N GLN A 555 43.11 30.89 -6.82
CA GLN A 555 44.31 31.72 -6.70
C GLN A 555 45.65 31.01 -7.01
N GLN A 556 45.64 29.77 -7.50
CA GLN A 556 46.85 29.02 -7.87
C GLN A 556 46.96 28.73 -9.36
N GLY A 557 45.95 29.14 -10.13
CA GLY A 557 45.88 28.90 -11.57
C GLY A 557 45.18 27.59 -11.93
N SER A 558 45.28 27.23 -13.22
CA SER A 558 44.64 26.04 -13.78
C SER A 558 45.53 25.33 -14.77
N THR A 559 45.49 24.00 -14.74
CA THR A 559 46.10 23.14 -15.76
C THR A 559 45.01 22.36 -16.45
N PHE A 560 44.87 22.54 -17.76
CA PHE A 560 43.99 21.75 -18.61
C PHE A 560 44.83 20.77 -19.43
N THR A 561 44.52 19.45 -19.34
CA THR A 561 45.25 18.39 -20.04
C THR A 561 44.32 17.70 -21.02
N LEU A 562 44.69 17.69 -22.29
CA LEU A 562 44.01 16.99 -23.39
C LEU A 562 44.67 15.60 -23.56
N HIS A 563 43.88 14.55 -23.53
CA HIS A 563 44.35 13.17 -23.65
C HIS A 563 43.89 12.58 -24.99
N PHE A 564 44.83 12.30 -25.91
CA PHE A 564 44.55 11.68 -27.19
C PHE A 564 45.04 10.23 -27.18
N PRO A 565 44.18 9.21 -27.47
CA PRO A 565 44.56 7.81 -27.43
C PRO A 565 45.55 7.47 -28.53
N ILE A 566 46.56 6.65 -28.20
CA ILE A 566 47.55 6.14 -29.17
C ILE A 566 46.97 4.89 -29.83
N PRO A 567 46.85 4.82 -31.17
CA PRO A 567 46.31 3.67 -31.86
C PRO A 567 47.10 2.36 -31.56
N GLY A 568 46.36 1.30 -31.20
CA GLY A 568 46.95 -0.02 -30.92
C GLY A 568 47.45 -0.23 -29.48
N GLU A 569 47.41 0.75 -28.63
CA GLU A 569 47.65 0.60 -27.21
C GLU A 569 46.29 0.57 -26.45
N ASN A 570 46.17 -0.34 -25.46
CA ASN A 570 44.98 -0.35 -24.59
C ASN A 570 44.95 0.94 -23.77
N ALA A 571 44.23 1.91 -24.25
CA ALA A 571 43.92 3.13 -23.50
C ALA A 571 43.04 2.72 -22.32
N PHE A 572 43.54 2.83 -21.11
CA PHE A 572 42.80 2.54 -19.89
C PHE A 572 41.76 3.65 -19.75
N GLU A 573 40.46 3.31 -19.95
CA GLU A 573 39.38 4.22 -19.61
C GLU A 573 39.40 4.44 -18.09
N PRO A 574 39.67 5.64 -17.58
CA PRO A 574 39.60 5.87 -16.14
C PRO A 574 38.14 5.73 -15.71
N THR A 575 37.88 4.84 -14.77
CA THR A 575 36.57 4.68 -14.14
C THR A 575 36.06 6.04 -13.66
N LEU A 576 34.75 6.31 -13.79
CA LEU A 576 34.09 7.57 -13.39
C LEU A 576 34.47 8.07 -11.97
N ALA A 577 34.98 7.19 -11.09
CA ALA A 577 35.47 7.52 -9.76
C ALA A 577 36.85 8.22 -9.76
N GLU A 578 37.70 8.04 -10.77
CA GLU A 578 39.01 8.67 -10.88
C GLU A 578 38.99 10.01 -11.60
N SER A 579 37.95 10.30 -12.38
CA SER A 579 37.75 11.59 -13.04
C SER A 579 37.25 12.69 -12.07
N LEU A 580 36.98 12.35 -10.81
CA LEU A 580 36.52 13.23 -9.74
C LEU A 580 37.57 13.48 -8.64
N ARG A 581 38.74 12.91 -8.76
CA ARG A 581 39.90 13.20 -7.88
C ARG A 581 40.80 14.33 -8.51
#